data_a238af58cfc435680be15d03da63bf64
#
_entry.id   a238af58cfc435680be15d03da63bf64
#
_cell.length_a   1.000
_cell.length_b   1.000
_cell.length_c   1.000
_cell.angle_alpha   90.00
_cell.angle_beta   90.00
_cell.angle_gamma   90.00
#
_symmetry.space_group_name_H-M   'P 1'
#
loop_
_entity.id
_entity.type
_entity.pdbx_description
1 polymer ?
#
loop_
_entity_poly.entity_id
_entity_poly.type
_entity_poly.pdbx_seq_one_letter_code
_entity_poly.pdbx_strand_id
1 'polypeptide(L)'
;GSEMCIRDSFSILELAGIGGTVLCGYVSDRMFKGRRSPAGILFLIATVGAILLYWLPSSDAPLWIAYVALALIGGLIYGPVMLIGLQAIDLSPSHVAGTAAGFTGLFGYALGATLASAGIGIIVDHWGWGTAFVFMIVCSGLAVLFLWLVNGAEKRLMAERAEKLAAQA
;
A
#
# COMPACT_ATOMS: atom_id res chain seq x y z
N GLY A 1 -3.30 -12.20 29.20
CA GLY A 1 -3.24 -12.98 27.93
C GLY A 1 -3.61 -12.19 26.69
N SER A 2 -4.58 -11.28 26.75
CA SER A 2 -5.06 -10.53 25.58
C SER A 2 -4.06 -9.49 25.06
N GLU A 3 -3.37 -8.78 25.95
CA GLU A 3 -2.38 -7.75 25.56
C GLU A 3 -1.15 -8.35 24.87
N MET A 4 -0.72 -9.54 25.29
CA MET A 4 0.39 -10.25 24.65
C MET A 4 0.03 -10.69 23.24
N CYS A 5 -1.18 -11.18 23.02
CA CYS A 5 -1.68 -11.60 21.71
C CYS A 5 -1.81 -10.42 20.73
N ILE A 6 -2.25 -9.25 21.21
CA ILE A 6 -2.35 -8.02 20.39
C ILE A 6 -0.95 -7.55 19.98
N ARG A 7 0.00 -7.54 20.90
CA ARG A 7 1.38 -7.14 20.64
C ARG A 7 2.07 -8.08 19.64
N ASP A 8 1.84 -9.38 19.77
CA ASP A 8 2.41 -10.38 18.85
C ASP A 8 1.83 -10.23 17.44
N SER A 9 0.51 -10.01 17.32
CA SER A 9 -0.16 -9.77 16.04
C SER A 9 0.37 -8.51 15.36
N PHE A 10 0.58 -7.42 16.11
CA PHE A 10 1.14 -6.19 15.57
C PHE A 10 2.60 -6.38 15.14
N SER A 11 3.41 -7.12 15.91
CA SER A 11 4.79 -7.43 15.55
C SER A 11 4.88 -8.26 14.26
N ILE A 12 3.99 -9.21 14.06
CA ILE A 12 3.92 -10.02 12.82
C ILE A 12 3.62 -9.13 11.61
N LEU A 13 2.66 -8.21 11.75
CA LEU A 13 2.29 -7.27 10.71
C LEU A 13 3.47 -6.37 10.29
N GLU A 14 4.18 -5.80 11.26
CA GLU A 14 5.33 -4.91 11.02
C GLU A 14 6.52 -5.65 10.40
N LEU A 15 6.87 -6.83 10.93
CA LEU A 15 7.97 -7.64 10.40
C LEU A 15 7.66 -8.12 8.96
N ALA A 16 6.44 -8.55 8.69
CA ALA A 16 6.00 -8.91 7.36
C ALA A 16 6.06 -7.70 6.39
N GLY A 17 5.80 -6.50 6.89
CA GLY A 17 5.90 -5.25 6.15
C GLY A 17 7.29 -4.98 5.59
N ILE A 18 8.35 -5.27 6.36
CA ILE A 18 9.74 -5.14 5.91
C ILE A 18 10.00 -6.07 4.72
N GLY A 19 9.63 -7.34 4.83
CA GLY A 19 9.74 -8.29 3.71
C GLY A 19 8.90 -7.88 2.50
N GLY A 20 7.69 -7.38 2.75
CA GLY A 20 6.76 -6.93 1.72
C GLY A 20 7.25 -5.74 0.91
N THR A 21 7.89 -4.75 1.55
CA THR A 21 8.50 -3.60 0.85
C THR A 21 9.60 -4.05 -0.11
N VAL A 22 10.49 -4.93 0.34
CA VAL A 22 11.57 -5.48 -0.49
C VAL A 22 11.01 -6.29 -1.66
N LEU A 23 10.02 -7.15 -1.39
CA LEU A 23 9.37 -7.95 -2.42
C LEU A 23 8.66 -7.06 -3.46
N CYS A 24 7.95 -6.04 -3.01
CA CYS A 24 7.25 -5.12 -3.89
C CYS A 24 8.21 -4.31 -4.78
N GLY A 25 9.33 -3.83 -4.22
CA GLY A 25 10.40 -3.19 -4.98
C GLY A 25 10.97 -4.12 -6.04
N TYR A 26 11.31 -5.35 -5.66
CA TYR A 26 11.82 -6.36 -6.59
C TYR A 26 10.84 -6.68 -7.72
N VAL A 27 9.56 -6.86 -7.41
CA VAL A 27 8.50 -7.10 -8.39
C VAL A 27 8.34 -5.90 -9.33
N SER A 28 8.35 -4.67 -8.80
CA SER A 28 8.29 -3.45 -9.59
C SER A 28 9.44 -3.34 -10.59
N ASP A 29 10.67 -3.61 -10.15
CA ASP A 29 11.85 -3.43 -10.99
C ASP A 29 11.99 -4.56 -12.02
N ARG A 30 11.72 -5.82 -11.63
CA ARG A 30 11.95 -6.96 -12.50
C ARG A 30 10.76 -7.30 -13.40
N MET A 31 9.52 -7.24 -12.90
CA MET A 31 8.33 -7.59 -13.69
C MET A 31 7.79 -6.41 -14.48
N PHE A 32 7.83 -5.21 -13.90
CA PHE A 32 7.24 -4.01 -14.51
C PHE A 32 8.28 -3.02 -15.04
N LYS A 33 9.57 -3.42 -15.12
CA LYS A 33 10.66 -2.59 -15.66
C LYS A 33 10.76 -1.22 -15.00
N GLY A 34 10.61 -1.18 -13.67
CA GLY A 34 10.68 0.04 -12.87
C GLY A 34 9.41 0.90 -12.86
N ARG A 35 8.31 0.45 -13.49
CA ARG A 35 7.03 1.17 -13.38
C ARG A 35 6.38 0.88 -12.04
N ARG A 36 6.12 1.94 -11.27
CA ARG A 36 5.65 1.84 -9.89
C ARG A 36 4.15 1.57 -9.80
N SER A 37 3.34 2.23 -10.67
CA SER A 37 1.88 2.12 -10.63
C SER A 37 1.35 0.69 -10.78
N PRO A 38 1.77 -0.13 -11.78
CA PRO A 38 1.18 -1.46 -11.95
C PRO A 38 1.56 -2.42 -10.82
N ALA A 39 2.78 -2.28 -10.25
CA ALA A 39 3.18 -3.05 -9.08
C ALA A 39 2.32 -2.68 -7.86
N GLY A 40 2.11 -1.39 -7.61
CA GLY A 40 1.23 -0.91 -6.54
C GLY A 40 -0.20 -1.41 -6.67
N ILE A 41 -0.76 -1.40 -7.89
CA ILE A 41 -2.10 -1.92 -8.18
C ILE A 41 -2.18 -3.41 -7.83
N LEU A 42 -1.21 -4.22 -8.28
CA LEU A 42 -1.17 -5.66 -8.01
C LEU A 42 -1.17 -5.94 -6.50
N PHE A 43 -0.30 -5.25 -5.75
CA PHE A 43 -0.20 -5.41 -4.31
C PHE A 43 -1.45 -4.93 -3.56
N LEU A 44 -2.09 -3.83 -3.98
CA LEU A 44 -3.35 -3.37 -3.38
C LEU A 44 -4.50 -4.35 -3.63
N ILE A 45 -4.61 -4.93 -4.82
CA ILE A 45 -5.62 -5.96 -5.09
C ILE A 45 -5.36 -7.19 -4.22
N ALA A 46 -4.12 -7.62 -4.07
CA ALA A 46 -3.75 -8.71 -3.18
C ALA A 46 -4.06 -8.37 -1.71
N THR A 47 -3.87 -7.11 -1.29
CA THR A 47 -4.25 -6.63 0.06
C THR A 47 -5.75 -6.76 0.30
N VAL A 48 -6.59 -6.40 -0.67
CA VAL A 48 -8.05 -6.61 -0.57
C VAL A 48 -8.38 -8.09 -0.37
N GLY A 49 -7.72 -8.98 -1.09
CA GLY A 49 -7.85 -10.43 -0.91
C GLY A 49 -7.46 -10.88 0.51
N ALA A 50 -6.36 -10.34 1.05
CA ALA A 50 -5.90 -10.63 2.41
C ALA A 50 -6.86 -10.09 3.49
N ILE A 51 -7.46 -8.91 3.28
CA ILE A 51 -8.51 -8.36 4.15
C ILE A 51 -9.74 -9.28 4.14
N LEU A 52 -10.17 -9.75 2.99
CA LEU A 52 -11.28 -10.70 2.87
C LEU A 52 -10.95 -12.04 3.55
N LEU A 53 -9.71 -12.52 3.41
CA LEU A 53 -9.25 -13.74 4.08
C LEU A 53 -9.28 -13.59 5.62
N TYR A 54 -9.04 -12.39 6.14
CA TYR A 54 -9.15 -12.10 7.56
C TYR A 54 -10.60 -11.98 8.04
N TRP A 55 -11.47 -11.38 7.22
CA TRP A 55 -12.84 -11.01 7.61
C TRP A 55 -13.87 -12.15 7.42
N LEU A 56 -13.75 -12.94 6.33
CA LEU A 56 -14.76 -13.95 5.98
C LEU A 56 -14.74 -15.25 6.81
N PRO A 57 -13.61 -15.69 7.42
CA PRO A 57 -13.62 -16.92 8.19
C PRO A 57 -14.62 -16.89 9.33
N SER A 58 -15.30 -18.04 9.53
CA SER A 58 -16.21 -18.25 10.65
C SER A 58 -15.47 -18.16 11.99
N SER A 59 -16.21 -17.83 13.07
CA SER A 59 -15.69 -17.79 14.45
C SER A 59 -14.97 -19.08 14.89
N ASP A 60 -15.22 -20.19 14.21
CA ASP A 60 -14.58 -21.48 14.48
C ASP A 60 -13.28 -21.72 13.68
N ALA A 61 -12.86 -20.72 12.87
CA ALA A 61 -11.63 -20.83 12.09
C ALA A 61 -10.39 -20.86 13.00
N PRO A 62 -9.39 -21.69 12.69
CA PRO A 62 -8.19 -21.79 13.51
C PRO A 62 -7.40 -20.48 13.48
N LEU A 63 -6.86 -20.07 14.64
CA LEU A 63 -6.13 -18.82 14.85
C LEU A 63 -4.96 -18.58 13.87
N TRP A 64 -4.36 -19.65 13.35
CA TRP A 64 -3.25 -19.51 12.40
C TRP A 64 -3.69 -18.81 11.09
N ILE A 65 -4.95 -18.95 10.67
CA ILE A 65 -5.48 -18.26 9.49
C ILE A 65 -5.46 -16.73 9.71
N ALA A 66 -5.85 -16.28 10.92
CA ALA A 66 -5.78 -14.88 11.27
C ALA A 66 -4.34 -14.33 11.26
N TYR A 67 -3.38 -15.09 11.80
CA TYR A 67 -1.96 -14.69 11.76
C TYR A 67 -1.40 -14.63 10.34
N VAL A 68 -1.73 -15.60 9.49
CA VAL A 68 -1.34 -15.59 8.07
C VAL A 68 -1.97 -14.41 7.35
N ALA A 69 -3.25 -14.14 7.55
CA ALA A 69 -3.93 -13.00 6.94
C ALA A 69 -3.32 -11.67 7.38
N LEU A 70 -3.01 -11.50 8.69
CA LEU A 70 -2.33 -10.31 9.20
C LEU A 70 -0.92 -10.13 8.60
N ALA A 71 -0.15 -11.21 8.49
CA ALA A 71 1.16 -11.17 7.85
C ALA A 71 1.05 -10.78 6.37
N LEU A 72 0.05 -11.31 5.66
CA LEU A 72 -0.22 -10.93 4.27
C LEU A 72 -0.65 -9.47 4.16
N ILE A 73 -1.55 -8.99 5.00
CA ILE A 73 -1.97 -7.58 5.01
C ILE A 73 -0.75 -6.68 5.23
N GLY A 74 0.06 -6.95 6.27
CA GLY A 74 1.28 -6.18 6.54
C GLY A 74 2.26 -6.21 5.37
N GLY A 75 2.60 -7.38 4.86
CA GLY A 75 3.52 -7.53 3.74
C GLY A 75 3.04 -6.87 2.45
N LEU A 76 1.76 -6.89 2.18
CA LEU A 76 1.19 -6.36 0.94
C LEU A 76 0.92 -4.86 0.98
N ILE A 77 0.58 -4.27 2.14
CA ILE A 77 0.23 -2.85 2.23
C ILE A 77 1.45 -1.93 2.25
N TYR A 78 2.54 -2.34 2.90
CA TYR A 78 3.76 -1.52 3.00
C TYR A 78 4.46 -1.31 1.65
N GLY A 79 4.33 -2.28 0.72
CA GLY A 79 4.84 -2.17 -0.64
C GLY A 79 4.29 -0.96 -1.41
N PRO A 80 2.96 -0.87 -1.63
CA PRO A 80 2.34 0.27 -2.29
C PRO A 80 2.63 1.61 -1.61
N VAL A 81 2.66 1.67 -0.28
CA VAL A 81 2.98 2.90 0.46
C VAL A 81 4.38 3.40 0.11
N MET A 82 5.38 2.50 0.08
CA MET A 82 6.73 2.83 -0.35
C MET A 82 6.79 3.23 -1.83
N LEU A 83 6.09 2.50 -2.71
CA LEU A 83 6.09 2.78 -4.14
C LEU A 83 5.48 4.15 -4.48
N ILE A 84 4.47 4.62 -3.77
CA ILE A 84 3.89 5.96 -3.94
C ILE A 84 4.94 7.05 -3.64
N GLY A 85 5.71 6.88 -2.57
CA GLY A 85 6.81 7.79 -2.25
C GLY A 85 7.90 7.81 -3.32
N LEU A 86 8.31 6.64 -3.81
CA LEU A 86 9.28 6.52 -4.89
C LEU A 86 8.74 7.09 -6.21
N GLN A 87 7.47 6.88 -6.51
CA GLN A 87 6.82 7.43 -7.70
C GLN A 87 6.82 8.97 -7.69
N ALA A 88 6.61 9.60 -6.53
CA ALA A 88 6.69 11.04 -6.40
C ALA A 88 8.11 11.57 -6.73
N ILE A 89 9.14 10.83 -6.35
CA ILE A 89 10.54 11.13 -6.69
C ILE A 89 10.79 10.93 -8.19
N ASP A 90 10.38 9.79 -8.73
CA ASP A 90 10.61 9.42 -10.13
C ASP A 90 9.91 10.36 -11.13
N LEU A 91 8.75 10.90 -10.77
CA LEU A 91 7.98 11.84 -11.59
C LEU A 91 8.47 13.29 -11.46
N SER A 92 9.25 13.61 -10.43
CA SER A 92 9.74 14.95 -10.16
C SER A 92 11.09 15.23 -10.82
N PRO A 93 11.41 16.48 -11.20
CA PRO A 93 12.75 16.89 -11.58
C PRO A 93 13.73 16.67 -10.42
N SER A 94 15.00 16.32 -10.72
CA SER A 94 16.01 15.96 -9.73
C SER A 94 16.24 17.02 -8.63
N HIS A 95 16.11 18.31 -8.98
CA HIS A 95 16.33 19.43 -8.05
C HIS A 95 15.17 19.62 -7.03
N VAL A 96 13.99 19.04 -7.25
CA VAL A 96 12.83 19.11 -6.33
C VAL A 96 12.37 17.75 -5.82
N ALA A 97 13.06 16.67 -6.19
CA ALA A 97 12.68 15.30 -5.84
C ALA A 97 12.54 15.08 -4.32
N GLY A 98 13.48 15.63 -3.53
CA GLY A 98 13.42 15.59 -2.06
C GLY A 98 12.19 16.31 -1.48
N THR A 99 11.85 17.47 -2.04
CA THR A 99 10.67 18.24 -1.65
C THR A 99 9.38 17.49 -1.99
N ALA A 100 9.31 16.88 -3.17
CA ALA A 100 8.16 16.07 -3.59
C ALA A 100 7.95 14.87 -2.66
N ALA A 101 9.03 14.14 -2.31
CA ALA A 101 8.97 13.04 -1.36
C ALA A 101 8.52 13.50 0.03
N GLY A 102 9.08 14.58 0.55
CA GLY A 102 8.71 15.15 1.83
C GLY A 102 7.25 15.60 1.88
N PHE A 103 6.78 16.24 0.82
CA PHE A 103 5.38 16.68 0.68
C PHE A 103 4.42 15.48 0.66
N THR A 104 4.72 14.44 -0.14
CA THR A 104 3.94 13.21 -0.20
C THR A 104 3.90 12.51 1.17
N GLY A 105 5.04 12.43 1.85
CA GLY A 105 5.13 11.89 3.20
C GLY A 105 4.31 12.68 4.22
N LEU A 106 4.40 14.02 4.19
CA LEU A 106 3.64 14.88 5.09
C LEU A 106 2.13 14.65 4.95
N PHE A 107 1.60 14.66 3.74
CA PHE A 107 0.18 14.41 3.49
C PHE A 107 -0.22 12.98 3.81
N GLY A 108 0.60 11.98 3.48
CA GLY A 108 0.36 10.58 3.79
C GLY A 108 0.27 10.32 5.29
N TYR A 109 1.23 10.83 6.07
CA TYR A 109 1.30 10.57 7.50
C TYR A 109 0.48 11.56 8.34
N ALA A 110 0.60 12.87 8.11
CA ALA A 110 -0.10 13.86 8.93
C ALA A 110 -1.61 13.87 8.68
N LEU A 111 -2.05 13.81 7.43
CA LEU A 111 -3.47 13.78 7.11
C LEU A 111 -3.98 12.34 6.93
N GLY A 112 -3.34 11.53 6.11
CA GLY A 112 -3.83 10.20 5.76
C GLY A 112 -3.90 9.28 6.96
N ALA A 113 -2.82 9.09 7.71
CA ALA A 113 -2.81 8.21 8.87
C ALA A 113 -3.71 8.72 10.00
N THR A 114 -3.72 10.04 10.25
CA THR A 114 -4.57 10.64 11.29
C THR A 114 -6.05 10.50 10.97
N LEU A 115 -6.45 10.83 9.74
CA LEU A 115 -7.85 10.72 9.31
C LEU A 115 -8.30 9.25 9.24
N ALA A 116 -7.43 8.33 8.80
CA ALA A 116 -7.74 6.92 8.77
C ALA A 116 -7.93 6.36 10.19
N SER A 117 -7.04 6.68 11.13
CA SER A 117 -7.14 6.20 12.52
C SER A 117 -8.38 6.73 13.21
N ALA A 118 -8.65 8.04 13.12
CA ALA A 118 -9.83 8.66 13.71
C ALA A 118 -11.11 8.16 13.02
N GLY A 119 -11.11 8.08 11.67
CA GLY A 119 -12.25 7.62 10.89
C GLY A 119 -12.62 6.17 11.20
N ILE A 120 -11.64 5.27 11.25
CA ILE A 120 -11.89 3.87 11.60
C ILE A 120 -12.40 3.75 13.03
N GLY A 121 -11.83 4.50 13.99
CA GLY A 121 -12.31 4.53 15.38
C GLY A 121 -13.79 4.90 15.46
N ILE A 122 -14.19 6.01 14.83
CA ILE A 122 -15.59 6.46 14.80
C ILE A 122 -16.51 5.42 14.13
N ILE A 123 -16.06 4.82 13.02
CA ILE A 123 -16.84 3.81 12.30
C ILE A 123 -17.05 2.57 13.17
N VAL A 124 -16.01 2.11 13.85
CA VAL A 124 -16.12 0.92 14.73
C VAL A 124 -17.05 1.18 15.91
N ASP A 125 -16.97 2.36 16.53
CA ASP A 125 -17.77 2.74 17.69
C ASP A 125 -19.27 2.84 17.35
N HIS A 126 -19.62 3.32 16.15
CA HIS A 126 -21.02 3.57 15.77
C HIS A 126 -21.63 2.44 14.93
N TRP A 127 -20.87 1.77 14.10
CA TRP A 127 -21.35 0.79 13.12
C TRP A 127 -20.68 -0.59 13.17
N GLY A 128 -19.69 -0.73 14.06
CA GLY A 128 -19.00 -1.99 14.30
C GLY A 128 -17.92 -2.34 13.28
N TRP A 129 -17.20 -3.42 13.56
CA TRP A 129 -16.04 -3.88 12.79
C TRP A 129 -16.34 -4.25 11.34
N GLY A 130 -17.52 -4.81 11.07
CA GLY A 130 -17.91 -5.18 9.70
C GLY A 130 -17.89 -3.99 8.75
N THR A 131 -18.41 -2.84 9.20
CA THR A 131 -18.42 -1.59 8.42
C THR A 131 -17.00 -1.04 8.22
N ALA A 132 -16.11 -1.21 9.21
CA ALA A 132 -14.72 -0.80 9.08
C ALA A 132 -13.98 -1.60 7.98
N PHE A 133 -14.22 -2.91 7.87
CA PHE A 133 -13.64 -3.72 6.78
C PHE A 133 -14.16 -3.29 5.42
N VAL A 134 -15.45 -3.04 5.27
CA VAL A 134 -16.02 -2.49 4.02
C VAL A 134 -15.37 -1.16 3.67
N PHE A 135 -15.22 -0.26 4.64
CA PHE A 135 -14.56 1.03 4.45
C PHE A 135 -13.10 0.86 3.96
N MET A 136 -12.32 -0.04 4.57
CA MET A 136 -10.95 -0.32 4.13
C MET A 136 -10.89 -0.85 2.69
N ILE A 137 -11.81 -1.74 2.30
CA ILE A 137 -11.91 -2.26 0.94
C ILE A 137 -12.24 -1.14 -0.05
N VAL A 138 -13.18 -0.26 0.27
CA VAL A 138 -13.53 0.90 -0.56
C VAL A 138 -12.34 1.85 -0.72
N CYS A 139 -11.64 2.17 0.36
CA CYS A 139 -10.44 3.01 0.30
C CYS A 139 -9.33 2.36 -0.56
N SER A 140 -9.13 1.05 -0.44
CA SER A 140 -8.18 0.32 -1.28
C SER A 140 -8.58 0.35 -2.75
N GLY A 141 -9.87 0.22 -3.06
CA GLY A 141 -10.41 0.35 -4.42
C GLY A 141 -10.19 1.74 -5.01
N LEU A 142 -10.40 2.80 -4.22
CA LEU A 142 -10.09 4.17 -4.62
C LEU A 142 -8.60 4.37 -4.88
N ALA A 143 -7.73 3.80 -4.04
CA ALA A 143 -6.29 3.85 -4.25
C ALA A 143 -5.87 3.15 -5.55
N VAL A 144 -6.45 2.00 -5.87
CA VAL A 144 -6.26 1.32 -7.15
C VAL A 144 -6.68 2.19 -8.31
N LEU A 145 -7.84 2.85 -8.22
CA LEU A 145 -8.34 3.76 -9.25
C LEU A 145 -7.37 4.93 -9.48
N PHE A 146 -6.89 5.58 -8.42
CA PHE A 146 -5.92 6.67 -8.54
C PHE A 146 -4.60 6.22 -9.15
N LEU A 147 -4.06 5.08 -8.72
CA LEU A 147 -2.84 4.52 -9.31
C LEU A 147 -3.04 4.15 -10.79
N TRP A 148 -4.22 3.68 -11.16
CA TRP A 148 -4.54 3.40 -12.56
C TRP A 148 -4.56 4.67 -13.41
N LEU A 149 -5.13 5.77 -12.91
CA LEU A 149 -5.11 7.08 -13.58
C LEU A 149 -3.68 7.61 -13.76
N VAL A 150 -2.85 7.49 -12.71
CA VAL A 150 -1.44 7.94 -12.75
C VAL A 150 -0.59 7.05 -13.66
N ASN A 151 -0.92 5.77 -13.82
CA ASN A 151 -0.19 4.84 -14.69
C ASN A 151 -0.12 5.33 -16.15
N GLY A 152 -1.13 6.04 -16.62
CA GLY A 152 -1.12 6.65 -17.95
C GLY A 152 -0.07 7.77 -18.09
N ALA A 153 0.05 8.62 -17.08
CA ALA A 153 1.04 9.69 -17.03
C ALA A 153 2.47 9.14 -16.87
N GLU A 154 2.65 8.13 -16.03
CA GLU A 154 3.93 7.45 -15.83
C GLU A 154 4.47 6.84 -17.14
N LYS A 155 3.61 6.18 -17.91
CA LYS A 155 3.98 5.63 -19.22
C LYS A 155 4.49 6.69 -20.18
N ARG A 156 3.80 7.83 -20.27
CA ARG A 156 4.19 8.95 -21.16
C ARG A 156 5.55 9.52 -20.78
N LEU A 157 5.75 9.79 -19.49
CA LEU A 157 7.01 10.33 -18.98
C LEU A 157 8.20 9.39 -19.18
N MET A 158 8.01 8.09 -18.99
CA MET A 158 9.06 7.11 -19.26
C MET A 158 9.40 7.01 -20.76
N ALA A 159 8.41 7.09 -21.64
CA ALA A 159 8.63 7.11 -23.08
C ALA A 159 9.41 8.36 -23.52
N GLU A 160 9.05 9.54 -23.05
CA GLU A 160 9.76 10.79 -23.34
C GLU A 160 11.21 10.77 -22.83
N ARG A 161 11.46 10.19 -21.64
CA ARG A 161 12.81 10.04 -21.10
C ARG A 161 13.65 9.09 -21.94
N ALA A 162 13.07 7.97 -22.36
CA ALA A 162 13.75 7.01 -23.23
C ALA A 162 14.13 7.63 -24.58
N GLU A 163 13.24 8.42 -25.17
CA GLU A 163 13.49 9.13 -26.44
C GLU A 163 14.61 10.17 -26.29
N LYS A 164 14.60 10.94 -25.21
CA LYS A 164 15.67 11.93 -24.93
C LYS A 164 17.03 11.27 -24.75
N LEU A 165 17.09 10.13 -24.05
CA LEU A 165 18.35 9.37 -23.87
C LEU A 165 18.85 8.80 -25.20
N ALA A 166 17.95 8.29 -26.05
CA ALA A 166 18.31 7.81 -27.38
C ALA A 166 18.81 8.92 -28.32
N ALA A 167 18.33 10.15 -28.16
CA ALA A 167 18.77 11.31 -28.93
C ALA A 167 20.13 11.89 -28.47
N GLN A 168 20.60 11.50 -27.28
CA GLN A 168 21.88 11.94 -26.71
C GLN A 168 23.04 10.91 -26.91
N ALA A 169 22.70 9.69 -27.34
CA ALA A 169 23.64 8.59 -27.62
C ALA A 169 24.05 8.54 -29.08
#